data_39f12a7ff408557b35a49a4ee45ed447
#
_entry.id   39f12a7ff408557b35a49a4ee45ed447
#
_cell.length_a   1.000
_cell.length_b   1.000
_cell.length_c   1.000
_cell.angle_alpha   90.00
_cell.angle_beta   90.00
_cell.angle_gamma   90.00
#
_symmetry.space_group_name_H-M   'P 1'
#
loop_
_entity.id
_entity.type
_entity.pdbx_description
1 polymer ?
#
loop_
_entity_poly.entity_id
_entity_poly.type
_entity_poly.pdbx_seq_one_letter_code
_entity_poly.pdbx_strand_id
1 'polypeptide(L)'
;MLNIRQERIKEYVEKNNVATIRELQVLFPKVSLMTIHRDLDALESKGVLVKFRGGARSVRHTGDPEFDVRMRENNGGKRVIADKAMSLLQPHTSIFLDASTTNLILAKNLPDINLNIITTGPNIAIELCRLHNPVVTLCCGLINRKNLAVSGQNTLEMLEKMNIDMAFIGVSGCSVDAGFTCGTEADMLVKRLAIQKAHTSVVMCGSDKFNCLMPYTFAKLPDVDYVVTEGNVPDAFRGAAEKAGVKLL
;
A
#
# COMPACT_ATOMS: atom_id res chain seq x y z
N MET A 1 31.73 0.04 0.10
CA MET A 1 31.64 1.48 -0.15
C MET A 1 30.79 1.73 -1.39
N LEU A 2 30.06 2.83 -1.42
CA LEU A 2 29.37 3.32 -2.62
C LEU A 2 30.39 4.07 -3.49
N ASN A 3 30.24 4.03 -4.82
CA ASN A 3 31.02 4.91 -5.68
C ASN A 3 30.36 6.31 -5.73
N ILE A 4 31.08 7.32 -6.26
CA ILE A 4 30.64 8.72 -6.29
C ILE A 4 29.26 8.88 -6.98
N ARG A 5 28.99 8.10 -8.03
CA ARG A 5 27.70 8.16 -8.73
C ARG A 5 26.58 7.56 -7.88
N GLN A 6 26.83 6.42 -7.24
CA GLN A 6 25.89 5.77 -6.32
C GLN A 6 25.55 6.67 -5.13
N GLU A 7 26.53 7.37 -4.58
CA GLU A 7 26.32 8.35 -3.51
C GLU A 7 25.40 9.50 -3.98
N ARG A 8 25.64 10.05 -5.17
CA ARG A 8 24.77 11.10 -5.74
C ARG A 8 23.36 10.61 -6.06
N ILE A 9 23.21 9.36 -6.52
CA ILE A 9 21.87 8.75 -6.71
C ILE A 9 21.17 8.66 -5.37
N LYS A 10 21.85 8.15 -4.34
CA LYS A 10 21.31 8.04 -2.98
C LYS A 10 20.85 9.40 -2.46
N GLU A 11 21.72 10.43 -2.49
CA GLU A 11 21.39 11.80 -2.06
C GLU A 11 20.18 12.36 -2.81
N TYR A 12 20.11 12.14 -4.13
CA TYR A 12 18.99 12.59 -4.95
C TYR A 12 17.69 11.91 -4.54
N VAL A 13 17.73 10.58 -4.35
CA VAL A 13 16.58 9.78 -3.91
C VAL A 13 16.15 10.15 -2.48
N GLU A 14 17.09 10.34 -1.57
CA GLU A 14 16.79 10.77 -0.19
C GLU A 14 16.15 12.16 -0.13
N LYS A 15 16.64 13.09 -0.95
CA LYS A 15 16.10 14.46 -1.02
C LYS A 15 14.72 14.56 -1.64
N ASN A 16 14.46 13.77 -2.70
CA ASN A 16 13.24 13.87 -3.49
C ASN A 16 12.25 12.74 -3.19
N ASN A 17 12.61 11.79 -2.29
CA ASN A 17 11.90 10.56 -1.95
C ASN A 17 11.80 9.55 -3.10
N VAL A 18 11.69 10.00 -4.34
CA VAL A 18 11.57 9.19 -5.57
C VAL A 18 12.49 9.77 -6.63
N ALA A 19 13.11 8.90 -7.43
CA ALA A 19 13.83 9.27 -8.64
C ALA A 19 13.38 8.37 -9.80
N THR A 20 12.86 8.97 -10.85
CA THR A 20 12.57 8.24 -12.10
C THR A 20 13.85 8.00 -12.90
N ILE A 21 13.85 6.99 -13.76
CA ILE A 21 14.96 6.72 -14.68
C ILE A 21 15.25 7.95 -15.56
N ARG A 22 14.22 8.70 -15.98
CA ARG A 22 14.38 9.94 -16.76
C ARG A 22 15.14 11.00 -15.98
N GLU A 23 14.79 11.25 -14.73
CA GLU A 23 15.48 12.21 -13.87
C GLU A 23 16.93 11.82 -13.63
N LEU A 24 17.20 10.52 -13.40
CA LEU A 24 18.55 10.01 -13.27
C LEU A 24 19.36 10.13 -14.57
N GLN A 25 18.74 9.99 -15.74
CA GLN A 25 19.39 10.24 -17.01
C GLN A 25 19.74 11.72 -17.21
N VAL A 26 18.87 12.64 -16.78
CA VAL A 26 19.15 14.08 -16.79
C VAL A 26 20.29 14.42 -15.81
N LEU A 27 20.31 13.78 -14.65
CA LEU A 27 21.37 13.95 -13.65
C LEU A 27 22.72 13.41 -14.12
N PHE A 28 22.71 12.37 -14.96
CA PHE A 28 23.91 11.70 -15.50
C PHE A 28 23.85 11.54 -17.02
N PRO A 29 23.93 12.65 -17.81
CA PRO A 29 23.69 12.62 -19.25
C PRO A 29 24.72 11.81 -20.06
N LYS A 30 25.90 11.55 -19.48
CA LYS A 30 26.98 10.77 -20.09
C LYS A 30 26.98 9.29 -19.69
N VAL A 31 25.98 8.85 -18.92
CA VAL A 31 25.89 7.48 -18.40
C VAL A 31 24.80 6.71 -19.13
N SER A 32 25.12 5.47 -19.57
CA SER A 32 24.12 4.63 -20.22
C SER A 32 23.00 4.20 -19.26
N LEU A 33 21.80 3.99 -19.79
CA LEU A 33 20.66 3.43 -19.05
C LEU A 33 21.02 2.15 -18.27
N MET A 34 21.75 1.24 -18.93
CA MET A 34 22.19 0.00 -18.32
C MET A 34 23.07 0.22 -17.09
N THR A 35 23.92 1.25 -17.14
CA THR A 35 24.79 1.60 -16.01
C THR A 35 23.97 2.19 -14.85
N ILE A 36 22.94 3.02 -15.15
CA ILE A 36 22.02 3.52 -14.12
C ILE A 36 21.28 2.35 -13.47
N HIS A 37 20.78 1.40 -14.24
CA HIS A 37 20.12 0.21 -13.69
C HIS A 37 21.05 -0.60 -12.78
N ARG A 38 22.30 -0.83 -13.18
CA ARG A 38 23.29 -1.53 -12.35
C ARG A 38 23.60 -0.79 -11.04
N ASP A 39 23.67 0.54 -11.09
CA ASP A 39 23.85 1.32 -9.85
C ASP A 39 22.65 1.22 -8.92
N LEU A 40 21.43 1.26 -9.47
CA LEU A 40 20.22 1.05 -8.69
C LEU A 40 20.16 -0.38 -8.09
N ASP A 41 20.54 -1.42 -8.86
CA ASP A 41 20.64 -2.81 -8.36
C ASP A 41 21.64 -2.93 -7.20
N ALA A 42 22.80 -2.27 -7.34
CA ALA A 42 23.82 -2.26 -6.30
C ALA A 42 23.41 -1.50 -5.04
N LEU A 43 22.62 -0.43 -5.19
CA LEU A 43 22.08 0.34 -4.06
C LEU A 43 20.94 -0.40 -3.37
N GLU A 44 20.09 -1.07 -4.12
CA GLU A 44 19.01 -1.91 -3.60
C GLU A 44 19.55 -3.10 -2.83
N SER A 45 20.54 -3.82 -3.38
CA SER A 45 21.18 -4.95 -2.68
C SER A 45 21.87 -4.58 -1.36
N LYS A 46 22.22 -3.28 -1.20
CA LYS A 46 22.77 -2.72 0.04
C LYS A 46 21.69 -2.13 0.96
N GLY A 47 20.40 -2.23 0.60
CA GLY A 47 19.29 -1.68 1.37
C GLY A 47 19.24 -0.15 1.43
N VAL A 48 19.88 0.54 0.48
CA VAL A 48 19.96 2.01 0.46
C VAL A 48 18.73 2.65 -0.17
N LEU A 49 18.15 1.98 -1.17
CA LEU A 49 16.93 2.39 -1.85
C LEU A 49 16.13 1.16 -2.29
N VAL A 50 14.90 1.37 -2.76
CA VAL A 50 14.06 0.34 -3.33
C VAL A 50 13.77 0.68 -4.78
N LYS A 51 14.04 -0.25 -5.71
CA LYS A 51 13.70 -0.10 -7.12
C LYS A 51 12.22 -0.35 -7.34
N PHE A 52 11.64 0.35 -8.32
CA PHE A 52 10.35 0.04 -8.91
C PHE A 52 10.43 0.17 -10.44
N ARG A 53 9.39 -0.26 -11.14
CA ARG A 53 9.36 -0.16 -12.61
C ARG A 53 9.36 1.31 -13.04
N GLY A 54 10.53 1.80 -13.48
CA GLY A 54 10.73 3.17 -13.94
C GLY A 54 11.52 4.09 -13.02
N GLY A 55 12.09 3.58 -11.88
CA GLY A 55 12.88 4.39 -10.98
C GLY A 55 13.32 3.71 -9.69
N ALA A 56 13.60 4.54 -8.71
CA ALA A 56 13.94 4.12 -7.35
C ALA A 56 13.38 5.11 -6.32
N ARG A 57 13.21 4.67 -5.08
CA ARG A 57 12.75 5.51 -3.96
C ARG A 57 13.57 5.25 -2.70
N SER A 58 13.51 6.21 -1.79
CA SER A 58 14.14 6.09 -0.48
C SER A 58 13.55 4.94 0.34
N VAL A 59 14.39 4.25 1.10
CA VAL A 59 13.95 3.25 2.09
C VAL A 59 13.20 3.90 3.26
N ARG A 60 13.52 5.17 3.58
CA ARG A 60 12.84 5.95 4.62
C ARG A 60 12.07 7.09 3.98
N HIS A 61 10.76 6.98 3.98
CA HIS A 61 9.88 8.08 3.57
C HIS A 61 9.45 8.90 4.79
N THR A 62 9.50 10.23 4.66
CA THR A 62 8.96 11.15 5.66
C THR A 62 7.46 11.33 5.58
N GLY A 63 6.79 10.71 4.59
CA GLY A 63 5.34 10.72 4.39
C GLY A 63 4.92 10.01 3.11
N ASP A 64 3.63 9.68 3.00
CA ASP A 64 3.08 9.08 1.79
C ASP A 64 3.10 10.08 0.62
N PRO A 65 3.42 9.64 -0.61
CA PRO A 65 3.17 10.42 -1.81
C PRO A 65 1.67 10.78 -1.93
N GLU A 66 1.37 11.88 -2.62
CA GLU A 66 -0.02 12.28 -2.88
C GLU A 66 -0.79 11.18 -3.61
N PHE A 67 -2.11 11.18 -3.43
CA PHE A 67 -2.99 10.14 -3.99
C PHE A 67 -2.81 9.98 -5.50
N ASP A 68 -2.75 11.08 -6.25
CA ASP A 68 -2.62 11.06 -7.72
C ASP A 68 -1.27 10.48 -8.18
N VAL A 69 -0.20 10.74 -7.44
CA VAL A 69 1.12 10.15 -7.69
C VAL A 69 1.04 8.64 -7.49
N ARG A 70 0.49 8.20 -6.35
CA ARG A 70 0.30 6.78 -6.05
C ARG A 70 -0.60 6.06 -7.08
N MET A 71 -1.62 6.75 -7.63
CA MET A 71 -2.48 6.17 -8.67
C MET A 71 -1.74 5.85 -9.97
N ARG A 72 -0.70 6.61 -10.30
CA ARG A 72 0.11 6.41 -11.51
C ARG A 72 1.20 5.35 -11.34
N GLU A 73 1.65 5.15 -10.10
CA GLU A 73 2.68 4.16 -9.77
C GLU A 73 2.12 2.74 -9.78
N ASN A 74 2.86 1.80 -10.38
CA ASN A 74 2.58 0.37 -10.38
C ASN A 74 1.10 -0.02 -10.65
N ASN A 75 0.44 0.67 -11.59
CA ASN A 75 -0.99 0.45 -11.85
C ASN A 75 -1.28 -0.99 -12.29
N GLY A 76 -0.38 -1.59 -13.10
CA GLY A 76 -0.49 -3.00 -13.50
C GLY A 76 -0.45 -3.95 -12.31
N GLY A 77 0.49 -3.76 -11.40
CA GLY A 77 0.61 -4.56 -10.19
C GLY A 77 -0.62 -4.43 -9.27
N LYS A 78 -1.12 -3.22 -9.09
CA LYS A 78 -2.35 -3.02 -8.29
C LYS A 78 -3.58 -3.71 -8.86
N ARG A 79 -3.69 -3.84 -10.19
CA ARG A 79 -4.77 -4.62 -10.82
C ARG A 79 -4.65 -6.10 -10.46
N VAL A 80 -3.45 -6.67 -10.56
CA VAL A 80 -3.22 -8.07 -10.18
C VAL A 80 -3.55 -8.30 -8.70
N ILE A 81 -3.14 -7.38 -7.82
CA ILE A 81 -3.47 -7.45 -6.39
C ILE A 81 -4.99 -7.38 -6.18
N ALA A 82 -5.68 -6.43 -6.84
CA ALA A 82 -7.12 -6.28 -6.74
C ALA A 82 -7.86 -7.53 -7.24
N ASP A 83 -7.44 -8.12 -8.36
CA ASP A 83 -8.03 -9.33 -8.92
C ASP A 83 -7.87 -10.54 -7.97
N LYS A 84 -6.69 -10.70 -7.38
CA LYS A 84 -6.45 -11.72 -6.35
C LYS A 84 -7.31 -11.47 -5.09
N ALA A 85 -7.38 -10.22 -4.63
CA ALA A 85 -8.17 -9.84 -3.47
C ALA A 85 -9.68 -10.09 -3.71
N MET A 86 -10.18 -9.81 -4.92
CA MET A 86 -11.56 -10.12 -5.30
C MET A 86 -11.92 -11.60 -5.18
N SER A 87 -10.97 -12.51 -5.38
CA SER A 87 -11.23 -13.96 -5.23
C SER A 87 -11.57 -14.38 -3.80
N LEU A 88 -11.31 -13.52 -2.80
CA LEU A 88 -11.64 -13.74 -1.41
C LEU A 88 -13.07 -13.28 -1.06
N LEU A 89 -13.70 -12.47 -1.91
CA LEU A 89 -15.02 -11.90 -1.64
C LEU A 89 -16.10 -12.98 -1.65
N GLN A 90 -17.03 -12.85 -0.71
CA GLN A 90 -18.23 -13.68 -0.63
C GLN A 90 -19.47 -12.78 -0.58
N PRO A 91 -20.54 -13.10 -1.32
CA PRO A 91 -21.80 -12.38 -1.22
C PRO A 91 -22.35 -12.38 0.21
N HIS A 92 -23.12 -11.34 0.55
CA HIS A 92 -23.76 -11.15 1.86
C HIS A 92 -22.79 -10.95 3.03
N THR A 93 -21.58 -10.49 2.76
CA THR A 93 -20.58 -10.14 3.79
C THR A 93 -20.42 -8.64 3.93
N SER A 94 -19.90 -8.24 5.08
CA SER A 94 -19.54 -6.86 5.45
C SER A 94 -18.04 -6.67 5.22
N ILE A 95 -17.65 -5.80 4.29
CA ILE A 95 -16.25 -5.57 3.97
C ILE A 95 -15.83 -4.13 4.27
N PHE A 96 -14.60 -3.95 4.71
CA PHE A 96 -13.96 -2.65 4.86
C PHE A 96 -12.92 -2.42 3.78
N LEU A 97 -12.98 -1.27 3.11
CA LEU A 97 -12.00 -0.82 2.13
C LEU A 97 -11.36 0.49 2.65
N ASP A 98 -10.06 0.48 2.92
CA ASP A 98 -9.36 1.72 3.25
C ASP A 98 -9.23 2.65 2.02
N ALA A 99 -8.80 3.90 2.21
CA ALA A 99 -8.66 4.89 1.15
C ALA A 99 -7.41 4.69 0.27
N SER A 100 -6.93 3.45 0.11
CA SER A 100 -5.77 3.16 -0.73
C SER A 100 -6.09 3.19 -2.22
N THR A 101 -5.07 3.47 -3.04
CA THR A 101 -5.20 3.41 -4.50
C THR A 101 -5.46 2.00 -5.02
N THR A 102 -5.01 0.97 -4.31
CA THR A 102 -5.29 -0.43 -4.65
C THR A 102 -6.75 -0.77 -4.40
N ASN A 103 -7.33 -0.28 -3.29
CA ASN A 103 -8.76 -0.43 -3.00
C ASN A 103 -9.65 0.34 -4.00
N LEU A 104 -9.19 1.49 -4.51
CA LEU A 104 -9.93 2.16 -5.59
C LEU A 104 -9.95 1.30 -6.86
N ILE A 105 -8.84 0.62 -7.19
CA ILE A 105 -8.81 -0.30 -8.34
C ILE A 105 -9.71 -1.52 -8.08
N LEU A 106 -9.71 -2.07 -6.87
CA LEU A 106 -10.64 -3.15 -6.49
C LEU A 106 -12.08 -2.67 -6.64
N ALA A 107 -12.45 -1.50 -6.13
CA ALA A 107 -13.78 -0.93 -6.23
C ALA A 107 -14.23 -0.73 -7.70
N LYS A 108 -13.33 -0.31 -8.59
CA LYS A 108 -13.60 -0.15 -10.04
C LYS A 108 -13.98 -1.46 -10.74
N ASN A 109 -13.44 -2.58 -10.27
CA ASN A 109 -13.65 -3.91 -10.86
C ASN A 109 -14.61 -4.78 -10.04
N LEU A 110 -15.18 -4.24 -8.96
CA LEU A 110 -16.07 -4.98 -8.07
C LEU A 110 -17.34 -5.43 -8.85
N PRO A 111 -17.73 -6.71 -8.78
CA PRO A 111 -18.97 -7.19 -9.35
C PRO A 111 -20.18 -6.63 -8.59
N ASP A 112 -21.31 -6.50 -9.28
CA ASP A 112 -22.57 -6.01 -8.68
C ASP A 112 -23.28 -7.10 -7.87
N ILE A 113 -22.72 -7.43 -6.71
CA ILE A 113 -23.20 -8.45 -5.77
C ILE A 113 -23.60 -7.84 -4.43
N ASN A 114 -24.44 -8.52 -3.67
CA ASN A 114 -24.87 -8.06 -2.34
C ASN A 114 -23.70 -8.05 -1.34
N LEU A 115 -23.24 -6.87 -0.98
CA LEU A 115 -22.21 -6.61 0.03
C LEU A 115 -22.62 -5.43 0.90
N ASN A 116 -22.19 -5.41 2.16
CA ASN A 116 -22.14 -4.20 2.97
C ASN A 116 -20.72 -3.65 2.92
N ILE A 117 -20.50 -2.54 2.23
CA ILE A 117 -19.17 -1.97 2.02
C ILE A 117 -18.99 -0.73 2.88
N ILE A 118 -18.03 -0.78 3.78
CA ILE A 118 -17.61 0.33 4.63
C ILE A 118 -16.31 0.87 4.07
N THR A 119 -16.19 2.18 3.87
CA THR A 119 -14.94 2.76 3.37
C THR A 119 -14.62 4.10 4.02
N THR A 120 -13.32 4.38 4.13
CA THR A 120 -12.78 5.70 4.49
C THR A 120 -12.33 6.51 3.26
N GLY A 121 -12.52 5.96 2.04
CA GLY A 121 -12.17 6.62 0.78
C GLY A 121 -13.40 7.25 0.11
N PRO A 122 -13.58 8.60 0.11
CA PRO A 122 -14.69 9.25 -0.59
C PRO A 122 -14.75 8.92 -2.08
N ASN A 123 -13.61 8.85 -2.75
CA ASN A 123 -13.48 8.45 -4.15
C ASN A 123 -13.88 6.98 -4.39
N ILE A 124 -13.62 6.11 -3.41
CA ILE A 124 -14.06 4.70 -3.45
C ILE A 124 -15.58 4.63 -3.30
N ALA A 125 -16.15 5.37 -2.35
CA ALA A 125 -17.60 5.41 -2.17
C ALA A 125 -18.32 5.92 -3.43
N ILE A 126 -17.82 6.97 -4.07
CA ILE A 126 -18.35 7.50 -5.33
C ILE A 126 -18.27 6.45 -6.44
N GLU A 127 -17.14 5.76 -6.57
CA GLU A 127 -16.97 4.69 -7.57
C GLU A 127 -17.96 3.55 -7.37
N LEU A 128 -18.20 3.16 -6.12
CA LEU A 128 -19.13 2.08 -5.77
C LEU A 128 -20.61 2.45 -6.02
N CYS A 129 -20.97 3.74 -6.07
CA CYS A 129 -22.33 4.19 -6.37
C CYS A 129 -22.81 3.81 -7.80
N ARG A 130 -21.92 3.34 -8.68
CA ARG A 130 -22.29 2.77 -9.99
C ARG A 130 -22.98 1.40 -9.90
N LEU A 131 -22.80 0.71 -8.76
CA LEU A 131 -23.37 -0.61 -8.48
C LEU A 131 -24.76 -0.46 -7.85
N HIS A 132 -25.62 -1.45 -8.03
CA HIS A 132 -27.00 -1.42 -7.53
C HIS A 132 -27.21 -2.27 -6.28
N ASN A 133 -26.47 -3.36 -6.14
CA ASN A 133 -26.68 -4.34 -5.06
C ASN A 133 -25.92 -4.03 -3.76
N PRO A 134 -24.68 -3.49 -3.77
CA PRO A 134 -23.99 -3.20 -2.53
C PRO A 134 -24.61 -2.02 -1.76
N VAL A 135 -24.69 -2.16 -0.45
CA VAL A 135 -24.91 -1.02 0.45
C VAL A 135 -23.56 -0.40 0.78
N VAL A 136 -23.39 0.89 0.46
CA VAL A 136 -22.12 1.59 0.65
C VAL A 136 -22.23 2.58 1.80
N THR A 137 -21.37 2.42 2.79
CA THR A 137 -21.24 3.31 3.94
C THR A 137 -19.90 4.05 3.86
N LEU A 138 -19.94 5.36 3.68
CA LEU A 138 -18.75 6.22 3.80
C LEU A 138 -18.59 6.63 5.28
N CYS A 139 -17.43 6.36 5.87
CA CYS A 139 -17.12 6.81 7.21
C CYS A 139 -17.12 8.34 7.30
N CYS A 140 -17.58 8.86 8.43
CA CYS A 140 -17.55 10.28 8.73
C CYS A 140 -16.19 10.71 9.33
N GLY A 141 -15.81 11.98 9.18
CA GLY A 141 -14.59 12.54 9.75
C GLY A 141 -13.94 13.62 8.92
N LEU A 142 -12.65 13.85 9.15
CA LEU A 142 -11.86 14.83 8.43
C LEU A 142 -11.19 14.19 7.19
N ILE A 143 -11.27 14.88 6.06
CA ILE A 143 -10.59 14.42 4.83
C ILE A 143 -9.18 14.97 4.80
N ASN A 144 -8.20 14.07 4.72
CA ASN A 144 -6.84 14.42 4.40
C ASN A 144 -6.71 14.58 2.87
N ARG A 145 -6.43 15.81 2.43
CA ARG A 145 -6.36 16.17 0.99
C ARG A 145 -5.24 15.43 0.23
N LYS A 146 -4.15 15.03 0.92
CA LYS A 146 -3.01 14.36 0.27
C LYS A 146 -3.31 12.91 -0.11
N ASN A 147 -3.96 12.17 0.79
CA ASN A 147 -4.23 10.75 0.57
C ASN A 147 -5.72 10.44 0.32
N LEU A 148 -6.59 11.46 0.35
CA LEU A 148 -8.05 11.37 0.19
C LEU A 148 -8.70 10.39 1.18
N ALA A 149 -8.12 10.25 2.38
CA ALA A 149 -8.67 9.41 3.43
C ALA A 149 -9.48 10.21 4.44
N VAL A 150 -10.61 9.69 4.83
CA VAL A 150 -11.37 10.16 6.00
C VAL A 150 -10.79 9.53 7.25
N SER A 151 -10.56 10.35 8.28
CA SER A 151 -10.01 9.91 9.56
C SER A 151 -10.43 10.84 10.71
N GLY A 152 -10.01 10.54 11.91
CA GLY A 152 -10.31 11.30 13.12
C GLY A 152 -11.19 10.55 14.10
N GLN A 153 -11.49 11.17 15.25
CA GLN A 153 -12.21 10.54 16.35
C GLN A 153 -13.57 9.98 15.92
N ASN A 154 -14.35 10.76 15.15
CA ASN A 154 -15.67 10.33 14.68
C ASN A 154 -15.58 9.09 13.76
N THR A 155 -14.50 8.98 12.96
CA THR A 155 -14.24 7.79 12.11
C THR A 155 -14.02 6.55 12.98
N LEU A 156 -13.21 6.68 14.02
CA LEU A 156 -12.92 5.58 14.94
C LEU A 156 -14.17 5.14 15.70
N GLU A 157 -14.92 6.08 16.27
CA GLU A 157 -16.18 5.80 16.98
C GLU A 157 -17.25 5.15 16.09
N MET A 158 -17.27 5.50 14.81
CA MET A 158 -18.15 4.87 13.84
C MET A 158 -17.71 3.42 13.56
N LEU A 159 -16.41 3.20 13.29
CA LEU A 159 -15.85 1.87 13.03
C LEU A 159 -15.99 0.93 14.23
N GLU A 160 -15.85 1.43 15.46
CA GLU A 160 -16.05 0.66 16.69
C GLU A 160 -17.43 -0.01 16.77
N LYS A 161 -18.45 0.60 16.19
CA LYS A 161 -19.84 0.12 16.18
C LYS A 161 -20.16 -0.84 15.02
N MET A 162 -19.20 -1.05 14.11
CA MET A 162 -19.40 -1.87 12.92
C MET A 162 -18.84 -3.28 13.12
N ASN A 163 -19.49 -4.25 12.51
CA ASN A 163 -18.99 -5.61 12.37
C ASN A 163 -18.44 -5.79 10.96
N ILE A 164 -17.23 -6.29 10.85
CA ILE A 164 -16.49 -6.40 9.59
C ILE A 164 -16.10 -7.87 9.41
N ASP A 165 -16.59 -8.49 8.34
CA ASP A 165 -16.18 -9.86 8.01
C ASP A 165 -14.78 -9.87 7.40
N MET A 166 -14.48 -8.89 6.52
CA MET A 166 -13.18 -8.82 5.87
C MET A 166 -12.70 -7.37 5.69
N ALA A 167 -11.46 -7.08 6.08
CA ALA A 167 -10.84 -5.78 5.88
C ALA A 167 -9.73 -5.85 4.83
N PHE A 168 -9.83 -5.02 3.79
CA PHE A 168 -8.81 -4.86 2.77
C PHE A 168 -8.01 -3.59 3.03
N ILE A 169 -6.76 -3.73 3.38
CA ILE A 169 -5.90 -2.66 3.86
C ILE A 169 -4.71 -2.48 2.93
N GLY A 170 -4.59 -1.31 2.33
CA GLY A 170 -3.40 -0.93 1.58
C GLY A 170 -2.23 -0.57 2.49
N VAL A 171 -1.02 -0.79 2.01
CA VAL A 171 0.20 -0.52 2.76
C VAL A 171 1.11 0.44 2.00
N SER A 172 1.81 1.31 2.73
CA SER A 172 2.80 2.24 2.14
C SER A 172 4.23 1.73 2.25
N GLY A 173 4.49 0.83 3.18
CA GLY A 173 5.75 0.12 3.32
C GLY A 173 5.61 -1.07 4.28
N CYS A 174 6.43 -2.09 4.09
CA CYS A 174 6.49 -3.23 4.99
C CYS A 174 7.89 -3.81 5.11
N SER A 175 8.20 -4.39 6.26
CA SER A 175 9.40 -5.15 6.51
C SER A 175 9.15 -6.22 7.58
N VAL A 176 10.04 -7.20 7.69
CA VAL A 176 9.93 -8.26 8.70
C VAL A 176 9.90 -7.66 10.11
N ASP A 177 10.79 -6.70 10.39
CA ASP A 177 10.95 -6.13 11.73
C ASP A 177 9.85 -5.12 12.07
N ALA A 178 9.56 -4.20 11.14
CA ALA A 178 8.60 -3.13 11.39
C ALA A 178 7.14 -3.57 11.18
N GLY A 179 6.89 -4.63 10.39
CA GLY A 179 5.54 -4.99 9.97
C GLY A 179 5.02 -4.08 8.86
N PHE A 180 3.73 -3.77 8.88
CA PHE A 180 3.04 -2.97 7.88
C PHE A 180 2.92 -1.52 8.34
N THR A 181 3.33 -0.58 7.48
CA THR A 181 3.52 0.82 7.85
C THR A 181 2.79 1.79 6.90
N CYS A 182 2.45 2.96 7.42
CA CYS A 182 1.80 4.06 6.70
C CYS A 182 2.37 5.43 7.11
N GLY A 183 1.96 6.48 6.40
CA GLY A 183 2.58 7.80 6.50
C GLY A 183 2.07 8.68 7.64
N THR A 184 0.88 8.43 8.21
CA THR A 184 0.28 9.29 9.23
C THR A 184 -0.31 8.49 10.39
N GLU A 185 -0.32 9.08 11.59
CA GLU A 185 -0.94 8.49 12.77
C GLU A 185 -2.45 8.26 12.57
N ALA A 186 -3.14 9.23 11.98
CA ALA A 186 -4.57 9.12 11.74
C ALA A 186 -4.94 7.93 10.83
N ASP A 187 -4.14 7.67 9.79
CA ASP A 187 -4.30 6.50 8.91
C ASP A 187 -3.97 5.19 9.66
N MET A 188 -2.91 5.22 10.48
CA MET A 188 -2.49 4.09 11.30
C MET A 188 -3.61 3.65 12.26
N LEU A 189 -4.25 4.59 12.96
CA LEU A 189 -5.34 4.30 13.91
C LEU A 189 -6.53 3.65 13.22
N VAL A 190 -6.94 4.17 12.05
CA VAL A 190 -8.05 3.61 11.26
C VAL A 190 -7.73 2.19 10.78
N LYS A 191 -6.54 1.98 10.18
CA LYS A 191 -6.12 0.66 9.68
C LYS A 191 -6.01 -0.38 10.80
N ARG A 192 -5.43 0.00 11.93
CA ARG A 192 -5.32 -0.86 13.11
C ARG A 192 -6.69 -1.29 13.61
N LEU A 193 -7.60 -0.34 13.77
CA LEU A 193 -8.96 -0.62 14.25
C LEU A 193 -9.71 -1.52 13.26
N ALA A 194 -9.62 -1.25 11.96
CA ALA A 194 -10.27 -2.07 10.95
C ALA A 194 -9.76 -3.52 10.96
N ILE A 195 -8.46 -3.75 11.14
CA ILE A 195 -7.87 -5.09 11.29
C ILE A 195 -8.39 -5.77 12.56
N GLN A 196 -8.41 -5.06 13.69
CA GLN A 196 -8.88 -5.60 14.97
C GLN A 196 -10.38 -5.97 14.95
N LYS A 197 -11.18 -5.25 14.17
CA LYS A 197 -12.63 -5.48 14.05
C LYS A 197 -12.98 -6.57 13.02
N ALA A 198 -12.09 -6.85 12.08
CA ALA A 198 -12.35 -7.80 11.01
C ALA A 198 -12.15 -9.27 11.46
N HIS A 199 -13.03 -10.16 10.99
CA HIS A 199 -12.82 -11.60 11.13
C HIS A 199 -11.65 -12.09 10.25
N THR A 200 -11.46 -11.46 9.09
CA THR A 200 -10.36 -11.74 8.17
C THR A 200 -9.70 -10.44 7.72
N SER A 201 -8.41 -10.34 7.92
CA SER A 201 -7.59 -9.19 7.54
C SER A 201 -6.75 -9.50 6.30
N VAL A 202 -6.86 -8.63 5.29
CA VAL A 202 -6.17 -8.75 3.99
C VAL A 202 -5.33 -7.52 3.75
N VAL A 203 -4.01 -7.67 3.81
CA VAL A 203 -3.07 -6.60 3.46
C VAL A 203 -2.73 -6.67 1.98
N MET A 204 -3.02 -5.60 1.24
CA MET A 204 -2.70 -5.46 -0.18
C MET A 204 -1.37 -4.73 -0.34
N CYS A 205 -0.31 -5.48 -0.69
CA CYS A 205 1.07 -5.02 -0.67
C CYS A 205 1.71 -5.13 -2.06
N GLY A 206 1.95 -4.00 -2.73
CA GLY A 206 2.76 -4.00 -3.94
C GLY A 206 4.19 -4.46 -3.67
N SER A 207 4.79 -5.17 -4.63
CA SER A 207 6.17 -5.67 -4.52
C SER A 207 7.19 -4.57 -4.26
N ASP A 208 6.86 -3.34 -4.68
CA ASP A 208 7.64 -2.12 -4.45
C ASP A 208 7.56 -1.59 -3.00
N LYS A 209 6.72 -2.17 -2.15
CA LYS A 209 6.55 -1.77 -0.74
C LYS A 209 7.39 -2.60 0.24
N PHE A 210 7.90 -3.74 -0.20
CA PHE A 210 8.80 -4.54 0.65
C PHE A 210 10.10 -3.81 0.96
N ASN A 211 10.59 -3.96 2.19
CA ASN A 211 11.77 -3.29 2.72
C ASN A 211 11.68 -1.75 2.76
N CYS A 212 10.46 -1.21 2.65
CA CYS A 212 10.17 0.20 2.87
C CYS A 212 9.63 0.42 4.28
N LEU A 213 10.04 1.52 4.89
CA LEU A 213 9.61 1.88 6.24
C LEU A 213 8.94 3.26 6.21
N MET A 214 7.71 3.31 6.73
CA MET A 214 6.97 4.54 6.99
C MET A 214 6.94 4.84 8.49
N PRO A 215 6.64 6.10 8.90
CA PRO A 215 6.72 6.50 10.31
C PRO A 215 5.83 5.70 11.27
N TYR A 216 4.69 5.18 10.81
CA TYR A 216 3.70 4.58 11.70
C TYR A 216 3.43 3.12 11.33
N THR A 217 3.61 2.21 12.29
CA THR A 217 3.26 0.78 12.16
C THR A 217 1.81 0.57 12.59
N PHE A 218 0.98 0.01 11.71
CA PHE A 218 -0.42 -0.28 12.03
C PHE A 218 -0.69 -1.75 12.35
N ALA A 219 0.15 -2.68 11.85
CA ALA A 219 0.04 -4.11 12.13
C ALA A 219 1.40 -4.82 11.98
N LYS A 220 1.55 -5.96 12.63
CA LYS A 220 2.65 -6.93 12.44
C LYS A 220 2.14 -8.13 11.66
N LEU A 221 3.05 -9.02 11.23
CA LEU A 221 2.66 -10.26 10.54
C LEU A 221 1.62 -11.09 11.31
N PRO A 222 1.76 -11.32 12.62
CA PRO A 222 0.76 -12.12 13.36
C PRO A 222 -0.63 -11.47 13.47
N ASP A 223 -0.76 -10.19 13.15
CA ASP A 223 -2.02 -9.47 13.24
C ASP A 223 -2.88 -9.59 11.96
N VAL A 224 -2.38 -10.28 10.91
CA VAL A 224 -3.04 -10.35 9.61
C VAL A 224 -3.13 -11.78 9.08
N ASP A 225 -4.19 -12.07 8.31
CA ASP A 225 -4.44 -13.41 7.76
C ASP A 225 -3.87 -13.59 6.36
N TYR A 226 -3.95 -12.55 5.54
CA TYR A 226 -3.51 -12.59 4.15
C TYR A 226 -2.60 -11.41 3.80
N VAL A 227 -1.58 -11.68 2.99
CA VAL A 227 -0.86 -10.65 2.23
C VAL A 227 -1.01 -10.97 0.75
N VAL A 228 -1.64 -10.04 0.02
CA VAL A 228 -1.87 -10.15 -1.42
C VAL A 228 -0.88 -9.26 -2.16
N THR A 229 -0.14 -9.85 -3.09
CA THR A 229 0.90 -9.15 -3.86
C THR A 229 0.94 -9.61 -5.32
N GLU A 230 1.44 -8.77 -6.21
CA GLU A 230 1.58 -9.07 -7.65
C GLU A 230 2.92 -9.67 -8.03
N GLY A 231 3.90 -9.61 -7.15
CA GLY A 231 5.28 -9.92 -7.50
C GLY A 231 6.00 -10.84 -6.51
N ASN A 232 7.31 -10.85 -6.65
CA ASN A 232 8.17 -11.65 -5.79
C ASN A 232 8.20 -11.09 -4.37
N VAL A 233 7.87 -11.95 -3.43
CA VAL A 233 8.03 -11.68 -1.99
C VAL A 233 9.48 -11.99 -1.61
N PRO A 234 10.20 -11.08 -0.92
CA PRO A 234 11.55 -11.37 -0.41
C PRO A 234 11.56 -12.62 0.46
N ASP A 235 12.58 -13.48 0.33
CA ASP A 235 12.64 -14.77 1.03
C ASP A 235 12.54 -14.61 2.55
N ALA A 236 13.19 -13.59 3.11
CA ALA A 236 13.11 -13.30 4.54
C ALA A 236 11.67 -12.99 4.98
N PHE A 237 10.91 -12.23 4.17
CA PHE A 237 9.51 -11.90 4.46
C PHE A 237 8.62 -13.15 4.30
N ARG A 238 8.85 -13.94 3.25
CA ARG A 238 8.13 -15.22 3.02
C ARG A 238 8.29 -16.15 4.22
N GLY A 239 9.52 -16.40 4.66
CA GLY A 239 9.77 -17.26 5.82
C GLY A 239 9.19 -16.72 7.13
N ALA A 240 9.13 -15.39 7.30
CA ALA A 240 8.48 -14.78 8.46
C ALA A 240 6.95 -14.89 8.38
N ALA A 241 6.35 -14.71 7.20
CA ALA A 241 4.92 -14.87 6.97
C ALA A 241 4.47 -16.32 7.24
N GLU A 242 5.20 -17.31 6.74
CA GLU A 242 4.94 -18.73 6.98
C GLU A 242 4.97 -19.07 8.48
N LYS A 243 5.97 -18.57 9.22
CA LYS A 243 6.07 -18.75 10.67
C LYS A 243 4.92 -18.11 11.46
N ALA A 244 4.41 -16.98 10.94
CA ALA A 244 3.27 -16.27 11.53
C ALA A 244 1.91 -16.86 11.11
N GLY A 245 1.86 -17.84 10.20
CA GLY A 245 0.63 -18.43 9.68
C GLY A 245 -0.10 -17.57 8.64
N VAL A 246 0.58 -16.55 8.09
CA VAL A 246 0.03 -15.61 7.10
C VAL A 246 0.00 -16.25 5.71
N LYS A 247 -1.12 -16.20 5.05
CA LYS A 247 -1.28 -16.71 3.67
C LYS A 247 -0.83 -15.67 2.65
N LEU A 248 0.11 -16.05 1.79
CA LEU A 248 0.59 -15.21 0.67
C LEU A 248 -0.16 -15.57 -0.62
N LEU A 249 -0.78 -14.57 -1.27
CA LEU A 249 -1.50 -14.70 -2.54
C LEU A 249 -0.87 -13.86 -3.66
#